data_caca383d85f7249f46f5c083d4c88c3e
#
_entry.id   caca383d85f7249f46f5c083d4c88c3e
#
_cell.length_a   1.000
_cell.length_b   1.000
_cell.length_c   1.000
_cell.angle_alpha   90.00
_cell.angle_beta   90.00
_cell.angle_gamma   90.00
#
_symmetry.space_group_name_H-M   'P 1'
#
loop_
_entity.id
_entity.type
_entity.pdbx_description
1 polymer ?
#
loop_
_entity_poly.entity_id
_entity_poly.type
_entity_poly.pdbx_seq_one_letter_code
_entity_poly.pdbx_strand_id
1 'polypeptide(L)'
;MAKEYVEERNGGYYVADTRISLDSIVQCFNEGLSPEAILAEFETLTLAQVFGAITFYLENQPAIDAYRVRQTQRFEATRRASAPLPA
;
A
#
# COMPACT_ATOMS: atom_id res chain seq x y z
N MET A 1 -16.10 5.84 18.10
CA MET A 1 -15.35 6.56 17.08
C MET A 1 -14.33 5.64 16.43
N ALA A 2 -14.28 5.64 15.13
CA ALA A 2 -13.35 4.76 14.43
C ALA A 2 -11.93 5.28 14.59
N LYS A 3 -11.01 4.37 14.88
CA LYS A 3 -9.60 4.68 14.88
C LYS A 3 -9.10 4.69 13.44
N GLU A 4 -8.29 5.67 13.11
CA GLU A 4 -7.71 5.71 11.79
C GLU A 4 -6.49 4.79 11.72
N TYR A 5 -6.50 3.87 10.78
CA TYR A 5 -5.40 2.93 10.58
C TYR A 5 -4.52 3.29 9.40
N VAL A 6 -4.92 4.29 8.61
CA VAL A 6 -4.16 4.74 7.45
C VAL A 6 -3.99 6.24 7.54
N GLU A 7 -2.79 6.71 7.25
CA GLU A 7 -2.51 8.13 7.22
C GLU A 7 -1.84 8.49 5.91
N GLU A 8 -2.01 9.75 5.51
CA GLU A 8 -1.39 10.27 4.30
C GLU A 8 -0.19 11.11 4.70
N ARG A 9 0.97 10.80 4.12
CA ARG A 9 2.20 11.55 4.37
C ARG A 9 2.97 11.67 3.06
N ASN A 10 3.46 12.87 2.80
CA ASN A 10 4.34 13.11 1.65
C ASN A 10 3.75 12.62 0.34
N GLY A 11 2.43 12.72 0.19
CA GLY A 11 1.74 12.31 -1.02
C GLY A 11 1.50 10.81 -1.13
N GLY A 12 1.74 10.06 -0.07
CA GLY A 12 1.51 8.62 -0.07
C GLY A 12 0.67 8.20 1.12
N TYR A 13 0.15 6.99 1.04
CA TYR A 13 -0.66 6.41 2.11
C TYR A 13 0.15 5.37 2.87
N TYR A 14 0.07 5.40 4.19
CA TYR A 14 0.83 4.52 5.07
C TYR A 14 -0.07 3.96 6.15
N VAL A 15 0.28 2.78 6.65
CA VAL A 15 -0.36 2.29 7.88
C VAL A 15 0.05 3.25 9.00
N ALA A 16 -0.94 3.73 9.76
CA ALA A 16 -0.70 4.75 10.77
C ALA A 16 0.41 4.33 11.74
N ASP A 17 1.27 5.27 12.08
CA ASP A 17 2.39 5.09 13.00
C ASP A 17 3.42 4.07 12.53
N THR A 18 3.46 3.77 11.23
CA THR A 18 4.46 2.87 10.69
C THR A 18 5.06 3.47 9.41
N ARG A 19 6.10 2.79 8.92
CA ARG A 19 6.69 3.12 7.63
C ARG A 19 6.19 2.22 6.51
N ILE A 20 5.24 1.35 6.83
CA ILE A 20 4.72 0.39 5.86
C ILE A 20 3.65 1.09 5.04
N SER A 21 3.83 1.08 3.73
CA SER A 21 2.90 1.76 2.83
C SER A 21 1.61 0.94 2.70
N LEU A 22 0.51 1.66 2.50
CA LEU A 22 -0.76 1.02 2.22
C LEU A 22 -0.64 0.18 0.96
N ASP A 23 0.13 0.64 -0.02
CA ASP A 23 0.33 -0.07 -1.27
C ASP A 23 0.86 -1.49 -1.05
N SER A 24 1.76 -1.67 -0.08
CA SER A 24 2.30 -2.98 0.23
C SER A 24 1.20 -3.93 0.70
N ILE A 25 0.30 -3.43 1.56
CA ILE A 25 -0.81 -4.24 2.07
C ILE A 25 -1.79 -4.56 0.94
N VAL A 26 -2.11 -3.56 0.11
CA VAL A 26 -3.06 -3.76 -1.00
C VAL A 26 -2.49 -4.75 -2.01
N GLN A 27 -1.20 -4.69 -2.27
CA GLN A 27 -0.54 -5.62 -3.18
C GLN A 27 -0.75 -7.06 -2.70
N CYS A 28 -0.47 -7.32 -1.43
CA CYS A 28 -0.66 -8.65 -0.88
C CYS A 28 -2.13 -9.08 -0.92
N PHE A 29 -3.03 -8.16 -0.59
CA PHE A 29 -4.46 -8.44 -0.61
C PHE A 29 -4.91 -8.83 -2.01
N ASN A 30 -4.46 -8.09 -3.02
CA ASN A 30 -4.85 -8.37 -4.41
C ASN A 30 -4.21 -9.65 -4.94
N GLU A 31 -3.13 -10.10 -4.33
CA GLU A 31 -2.53 -11.39 -4.67
C GLU A 31 -3.26 -12.56 -4.03
N GLY A 32 -4.28 -12.28 -3.25
CA GLY A 32 -5.10 -13.32 -2.66
C GLY A 32 -4.70 -13.73 -1.25
N LEU A 33 -3.76 -13.01 -0.62
CA LEU A 33 -3.35 -13.33 0.73
C LEU A 33 -4.46 -12.97 1.72
N SER A 34 -4.66 -13.84 2.72
CA SER A 34 -5.56 -13.54 3.82
C SER A 34 -4.90 -12.47 4.72
N PRO A 35 -5.71 -11.80 5.57
CA PRO A 35 -5.12 -10.85 6.52
C PRO A 35 -4.04 -11.47 7.40
N GLU A 36 -4.22 -12.71 7.80
CA GLU A 36 -3.22 -13.41 8.62
C GLU A 36 -1.93 -13.65 7.85
N ALA A 37 -2.05 -13.98 6.56
CA ALA A 37 -0.87 -14.19 5.72
C ALA A 37 -0.15 -12.86 5.48
N ILE A 38 -0.90 -11.76 5.34
CA ILE A 38 -0.31 -10.43 5.21
C ILE A 38 0.44 -10.08 6.49
N LEU A 39 -0.15 -10.38 7.64
CA LEU A 39 0.51 -10.12 8.92
C LEU A 39 1.84 -10.86 9.02
N ALA A 40 1.90 -12.07 8.49
CA ALA A 40 3.14 -12.83 8.49
C ALA A 40 4.25 -12.16 7.69
N GLU A 41 3.88 -11.33 6.71
CA GLU A 41 4.85 -10.61 5.90
C GLU A 41 5.35 -9.33 6.59
N PHE A 42 4.61 -8.79 7.54
CA PHE A 42 4.91 -7.51 8.17
C PHE A 42 4.86 -7.66 9.67
N GLU A 43 5.93 -8.17 10.25
CA GLU A 43 5.99 -8.56 11.66
C GLU A 43 5.71 -7.41 12.63
N THR A 44 5.95 -6.17 12.20
CA THR A 44 5.75 -5.02 13.07
C THR A 44 4.31 -4.56 13.15
N LEU A 45 3.43 -5.13 12.33
CA LEU A 45 2.02 -4.77 12.34
C LEU A 45 1.24 -5.66 13.29
N THR A 46 0.06 -5.18 13.69
CA THR A 46 -0.91 -6.01 14.39
C THR A 46 -1.98 -6.43 13.39
N LEU A 47 -2.73 -7.47 13.74
CA LEU A 47 -3.82 -7.92 12.90
C LEU A 47 -4.87 -6.83 12.73
N ALA A 48 -5.11 -6.04 13.78
CA ALA A 48 -6.05 -4.91 13.69
C ALA A 48 -5.59 -3.90 12.65
N GLN A 49 -4.29 -3.62 12.59
CA GLN A 49 -3.75 -2.70 11.58
C GLN A 49 -3.92 -3.24 10.18
N VAL A 50 -3.72 -4.54 9.99
CA VAL A 50 -3.91 -5.15 8.67
C VAL A 50 -5.38 -5.05 8.25
N PHE A 51 -6.29 -5.43 9.13
CA PHE A 51 -7.73 -5.31 8.82
C PHE A 51 -8.14 -3.87 8.58
N GLY A 52 -7.61 -2.94 9.39
CA GLY A 52 -7.93 -1.52 9.23
C GLY A 52 -7.46 -0.98 7.89
N ALA A 53 -6.27 -1.38 7.47
CA ALA A 53 -5.74 -0.95 6.18
C ALA A 53 -6.57 -1.51 5.03
N ILE A 54 -6.97 -2.78 5.11
CA ILE A 54 -7.81 -3.38 4.09
C ILE A 54 -9.17 -2.70 4.04
N THR A 55 -9.76 -2.43 5.21
CA THR A 55 -11.04 -1.74 5.28
C THR A 55 -10.95 -0.36 4.62
N PHE A 56 -9.90 0.38 4.93
CA PHE A 56 -9.69 1.70 4.33
C PHE A 56 -9.61 1.57 2.81
N TYR A 57 -8.86 0.59 2.32
CA TYR A 57 -8.72 0.37 0.90
C TYR A 57 -10.08 0.08 0.26
N LEU A 58 -10.84 -0.83 0.83
CA LEU A 58 -12.12 -1.22 0.26
C LEU A 58 -13.12 -0.06 0.25
N GLU A 59 -13.08 0.80 1.27
CA GLU A 59 -13.97 1.94 1.33
C GLU A 59 -13.56 3.06 0.39
N ASN A 60 -12.31 3.06 -0.07
CA ASN A 60 -11.78 4.10 -0.93
C ASN A 60 -11.17 3.51 -2.20
N GLN A 61 -11.64 2.37 -2.61
CA GLN A 61 -11.00 1.58 -3.67
C GLN A 61 -10.75 2.35 -4.95
N PRO A 62 -11.74 3.09 -5.50
CA PRO A 62 -11.47 3.82 -6.75
C PRO A 62 -10.33 4.81 -6.63
N ALA A 63 -10.28 5.55 -5.52
CA ALA A 63 -9.24 6.55 -5.30
C ALA A 63 -7.88 5.89 -5.09
N ILE A 64 -7.85 4.80 -4.32
CA ILE A 64 -6.60 4.11 -4.04
C ILE A 64 -6.07 3.42 -5.30
N ASP A 65 -6.95 2.80 -6.07
CA ASP A 65 -6.52 2.15 -7.31
C ASP A 65 -5.95 3.18 -8.30
N ALA A 66 -6.59 4.35 -8.40
CA ALA A 66 -6.07 5.41 -9.24
C ALA A 66 -4.70 5.90 -8.75
N TYR A 67 -4.56 6.04 -7.44
CA TYR A 67 -3.28 6.42 -6.84
C TYR A 67 -2.19 5.40 -7.16
N ARG A 68 -2.50 4.11 -7.04
CA ARG A 68 -1.54 3.06 -7.32
C ARG A 68 -1.11 3.05 -8.79
N VAL A 69 -2.06 3.27 -9.69
CA VAL A 69 -1.75 3.36 -11.12
C VAL A 69 -0.80 4.52 -11.37
N ARG A 70 -1.09 5.68 -10.78
CA ARG A 70 -0.22 6.85 -10.95
C ARG A 70 1.19 6.59 -10.40
N GLN A 71 1.28 5.92 -9.24
CA GLN A 71 2.58 5.59 -8.66
C GLN A 71 3.36 4.63 -9.55
N THR A 72 2.70 3.63 -10.08
CA THR A 72 3.35 2.69 -10.99
C THR A 72 3.84 3.39 -12.24
N GLN A 73 3.02 4.26 -12.82
CA GLN A 73 3.41 5.00 -14.01
C GLN A 73 4.59 5.91 -13.75
N ARG A 74 4.60 6.60 -12.61
CA ARG A 74 5.71 7.46 -12.24
C ARG A 74 6.98 6.66 -12.02
N PHE A 75 6.87 5.53 -11.36
CA PHE A 75 8.02 4.67 -11.11
C PHE A 75 8.61 4.16 -12.43
N GLU A 76 7.75 3.70 -13.32
CA GLU A 76 8.19 3.18 -14.61
C GLU A 76 8.82 4.27 -15.47
N ALA A 77 8.25 5.48 -15.47
CA ALA A 77 8.79 6.60 -16.20
C ALA A 77 10.18 6.96 -15.67
N THR A 78 10.33 7.01 -14.36
CA THR A 78 11.60 7.31 -13.73
C THR A 78 12.63 6.23 -14.04
N ARG A 79 12.23 4.98 -13.93
CA ARG A 79 13.13 3.86 -14.20
C ARG A 79 13.58 3.86 -15.66
N ARG A 80 12.64 4.15 -16.58
CA ARG A 80 12.94 4.19 -18.00
C ARG A 80 13.90 5.32 -18.31
N ALA A 81 13.71 6.47 -17.68
CA ALA A 81 14.54 7.63 -17.90
C ALA A 81 15.96 7.47 -17.34
N SER A 82 16.09 6.75 -16.23
CA SER A 82 17.37 6.62 -15.54
C SER A 82 18.06 5.29 -15.76
N ALA A 83 17.36 4.30 -16.32
CA ALA A 83 17.95 3.00 -16.55
C ALA A 83 19.01 3.07 -17.65
N PRO A 84 20.15 2.40 -17.48
CA PRO A 84 21.10 2.32 -18.57
C PRO A 84 20.48 1.57 -19.73
N LEU A 85 20.83 1.99 -20.92
CA LEU A 85 20.34 1.32 -22.10
C LEU A 85 20.91 -0.11 -22.15
N PRO A 86 20.10 -1.05 -22.58
CA PRO A 86 20.63 -2.39 -22.80
C PRO A 86 21.73 -2.36 -23.86
N ALA A 87 22.69 -3.12 -23.60
CA ALA A 87 23.81 -3.24 -24.54
C ALA A 87 23.37 -3.93 -25.82
#